data_beec0f768a3bdeec414d797e8caf33a8
#
_entry.id   beec0f768a3bdeec414d797e8caf33a8
#
_cell.length_a   1.000
_cell.length_b   1.000
_cell.length_c   1.000
_cell.angle_alpha   90.00
_cell.angle_beta   90.00
_cell.angle_gamma   90.00
#
_symmetry.space_group_name_H-M   'P 1'
#
loop_
_entity.id
_entity.type
_entity.pdbx_description
1 polymer ?
#
loop_
_entity_poly.entity_id
_entity_poly.type
_entity_poly.pdbx_seq_one_letter_code
_entity_poly.pdbx_strand_id
1 'polypeptide(L)'
;MVALTASAVVAGVVPLMSAGSPARAADRSAVVTGTGGAKSAVTLAAAQEAAEASDANVEVTSLRSESGEVYATPDGPLEAVQHLKPVRTRVGGAWKAIDNTLAKRSDGGVMPDAAAVGLSFSGGGSDPLVTLEKAGRKLSFSWPTPLPAPTLEGDTATYANVLPDVDLKVRSVTDGFSELLVVKSAEAAKNPELAEVKLGVDSPGLDLQETASGGLEAVDQAAGGVVFQAAKPVMWDSAEASGTQTQMVQSAAAEENSSTVADAGDGPGA
;
A
#
# COMPACT_ATOMS: atom_id res chain seq x y z
N MET A 1 -7.51 -25.34 11.70
CA MET A 1 -6.87 -24.59 10.59
C MET A 1 -6.04 -23.50 11.22
N VAL A 2 -4.75 -23.48 10.97
CA VAL A 2 -3.82 -22.47 11.51
C VAL A 2 -3.39 -21.58 10.35
N ALA A 3 -3.41 -20.28 10.53
CA ALA A 3 -3.03 -19.32 9.50
C ALA A 3 -1.90 -18.42 10.02
N LEU A 4 -0.86 -18.23 9.21
CA LEU A 4 0.27 -17.34 9.47
C LEU A 4 0.23 -16.19 8.47
N THR A 5 0.21 -14.95 8.94
CA THR A 5 0.29 -13.75 8.07
C THR A 5 1.50 -12.91 8.38
N ALA A 6 2.19 -12.50 7.33
CA ALA A 6 3.09 -11.36 7.35
C ALA A 6 2.54 -10.29 6.40
N SER A 7 2.37 -9.06 6.85
CA SER A 7 1.92 -7.93 6.02
C SER A 7 3.06 -6.95 5.86
N ALA A 8 3.53 -6.75 4.63
CA ALA A 8 4.45 -5.68 4.31
C ALA A 8 3.67 -4.41 3.97
N VAL A 9 3.78 -3.38 4.80
CA VAL A 9 3.23 -2.03 4.59
C VAL A 9 4.36 -1.11 4.16
N VAL A 10 4.14 -0.34 3.11
CA VAL A 10 5.12 0.61 2.60
C VAL A 10 4.89 1.98 3.23
N ALA A 11 5.81 2.44 4.07
CA ALA A 11 5.78 3.79 4.62
C ALA A 11 6.10 4.83 3.54
N GLY A 12 5.21 5.80 3.34
CA GLY A 12 5.43 6.92 2.43
C GLY A 12 6.28 8.01 3.07
N VAL A 13 7.45 8.30 2.52
CA VAL A 13 8.20 9.52 2.83
C VAL A 13 7.67 10.65 1.95
N VAL A 14 7.17 11.72 2.55
CA VAL A 14 6.77 12.95 1.84
C VAL A 14 8.03 13.74 1.48
N PRO A 15 8.40 13.92 0.19
CA PRO A 15 9.52 14.77 -0.16
C PRO A 15 9.14 16.25 -0.01
N LEU A 16 9.97 17.03 0.67
CA LEU A 16 9.92 18.49 0.66
C LEU A 16 10.16 18.99 -0.76
N MET A 17 9.17 19.67 -1.34
CA MET A 17 9.29 20.27 -2.66
C MET A 17 10.24 21.45 -2.66
N SER A 18 11.28 21.35 -3.50
CA SER A 18 12.14 22.48 -3.90
C SER A 18 11.44 23.26 -5.01
N ALA A 19 11.25 24.56 -4.81
CA ALA A 19 10.59 25.43 -5.76
C ALA A 19 11.50 25.68 -6.99
N GLY A 20 11.16 25.12 -8.13
CA GLY A 20 11.74 25.43 -9.44
C GLY A 20 10.87 26.43 -10.19
N SER A 21 11.48 27.48 -10.74
CA SER A 21 10.84 28.57 -11.48
C SER A 21 10.07 28.11 -12.72
N PRO A 22 8.96 28.77 -13.11
CA PRO A 22 8.10 28.31 -14.19
C PRO A 22 8.63 28.69 -15.56
N ALA A 23 8.77 27.70 -16.43
CA ALA A 23 8.86 27.91 -17.88
C ALA A 23 7.45 28.18 -18.43
N ARG A 24 7.34 29.31 -19.15
CA ARG A 24 6.09 29.81 -19.74
C ARG A 24 5.74 28.98 -20.98
N ALA A 25 4.82 28.03 -20.85
CA ALA A 25 4.21 27.33 -21.98
C ALA A 25 2.78 27.86 -22.18
N ALA A 26 2.42 28.13 -23.43
CA ALA A 26 1.13 28.70 -23.81
C ALA A 26 -0.03 27.80 -23.39
N ASP A 27 -0.92 28.39 -22.64
CA ASP A 27 -2.04 27.79 -21.96
C ASP A 27 -3.20 27.49 -22.94
N ARG A 28 -3.54 26.20 -23.07
CA ARG A 28 -4.85 25.78 -23.56
C ARG A 28 -5.56 25.10 -22.40
N SER A 29 -6.24 25.91 -21.60
CA SER A 29 -7.08 25.44 -20.50
C SER A 29 -8.27 24.66 -21.05
N ALA A 30 -8.21 23.34 -21.04
CA ALA A 30 -9.35 22.49 -21.37
C ALA A 30 -10.12 22.19 -20.07
N VAL A 31 -11.32 22.71 -19.95
CA VAL A 31 -12.31 22.26 -18.95
C VAL A 31 -12.87 20.93 -19.42
N VAL A 32 -12.64 19.87 -18.69
CA VAL A 32 -13.21 18.54 -18.98
C VAL A 32 -14.47 18.37 -18.13
N THR A 33 -15.63 18.48 -18.76
CA THR A 33 -16.93 18.15 -18.14
C THR A 33 -17.20 16.66 -18.30
N GLY A 34 -16.98 15.90 -17.24
CA GLY A 34 -17.43 14.51 -17.18
C GLY A 34 -18.92 14.43 -16.87
N THR A 35 -19.64 13.55 -17.54
CA THR A 35 -21.07 13.30 -17.31
C THR A 35 -21.26 12.69 -15.93
N GLY A 36 -21.71 13.48 -14.94
CA GLY A 36 -22.07 13.02 -13.58
C GLY A 36 -20.94 12.92 -12.57
N GLY A 37 -19.71 13.39 -12.89
CA GLY A 37 -18.56 13.41 -11.99
C GLY A 37 -18.16 14.85 -11.61
N ALA A 38 -17.30 14.99 -10.58
CA ALA A 38 -16.74 16.27 -10.16
C ALA A 38 -16.11 16.99 -11.35
N LYS A 39 -16.41 18.28 -11.51
CA LYS A 39 -15.81 19.13 -12.54
C LYS A 39 -14.31 19.21 -12.26
N SER A 40 -13.48 19.27 -13.30
CA SER A 40 -12.04 19.41 -13.17
C SER A 40 -11.47 20.33 -14.23
N ALA A 41 -10.39 21.06 -13.87
CA ALA A 41 -9.61 21.87 -14.78
C ALA A 41 -8.10 21.61 -14.56
N VAL A 42 -7.28 21.87 -15.57
CA VAL A 42 -5.85 21.59 -15.47
C VAL A 42 -5.15 22.61 -14.58
N THR A 43 -5.46 23.89 -14.72
CA THR A 43 -4.79 24.98 -13.98
C THR A 43 -5.66 25.51 -12.86
N LEU A 44 -5.03 26.11 -11.85
CA LEU A 44 -5.73 26.75 -10.74
C LEU A 44 -6.65 27.86 -11.23
N ALA A 45 -6.19 28.74 -12.13
CA ALA A 45 -7.01 29.85 -12.64
C ALA A 45 -8.26 29.35 -13.36
N ALA A 46 -8.13 28.34 -14.24
CA ALA A 46 -9.29 27.76 -14.93
C ALA A 46 -10.24 27.03 -13.97
N ALA A 47 -9.71 26.43 -12.88
CA ALA A 47 -10.53 25.79 -11.87
C ALA A 47 -11.33 26.83 -11.07
N GLN A 48 -10.74 27.95 -10.69
CA GLN A 48 -11.40 29.04 -9.98
C GLN A 48 -12.50 29.66 -10.85
N GLU A 49 -12.22 30.01 -12.10
CA GLU A 49 -13.22 30.54 -13.03
C GLU A 49 -14.40 29.56 -13.22
N ALA A 50 -14.10 28.25 -13.35
CA ALA A 50 -15.13 27.23 -13.51
C ALA A 50 -15.92 27.01 -12.22
N ALA A 51 -15.31 27.13 -11.03
CA ALA A 51 -15.98 27.00 -9.76
C ALA A 51 -16.97 28.16 -9.52
N GLU A 52 -16.53 29.41 -9.74
CA GLU A 52 -17.39 30.59 -9.67
C GLU A 52 -18.58 30.50 -10.66
N ALA A 53 -18.31 30.10 -11.93
CA ALA A 53 -19.34 29.99 -12.96
C ALA A 53 -20.35 28.88 -12.70
N SER A 54 -19.98 27.82 -11.97
CA SER A 54 -20.81 26.64 -11.77
C SER A 54 -21.40 26.49 -10.38
N ASP A 55 -21.02 27.38 -9.45
CA ASP A 55 -21.36 27.28 -8.02
C ASP A 55 -21.07 25.90 -7.44
N ALA A 56 -19.89 25.32 -7.80
CA ALA A 56 -19.49 23.99 -7.38
C ALA A 56 -17.96 23.88 -7.31
N ASN A 57 -17.45 22.99 -6.44
CA ASN A 57 -16.03 22.69 -6.36
C ASN A 57 -15.52 22.11 -7.68
N VAL A 58 -14.34 22.57 -8.13
CA VAL A 58 -13.66 22.13 -9.35
C VAL A 58 -12.25 21.66 -9.02
N GLU A 59 -11.94 20.41 -9.34
CA GLU A 59 -10.60 19.85 -9.06
C GLU A 59 -9.52 20.48 -9.95
N VAL A 60 -8.38 20.83 -9.32
CA VAL A 60 -7.17 21.32 -10.00
C VAL A 60 -6.28 20.12 -10.31
N THR A 61 -6.39 19.55 -11.52
CA THR A 61 -5.74 18.28 -11.85
C THR A 61 -4.22 18.36 -11.92
N SER A 62 -3.63 19.56 -12.11
CA SER A 62 -2.16 19.76 -12.01
C SER A 62 -1.62 19.62 -10.59
N LEU A 63 -2.47 19.75 -9.57
CA LEU A 63 -2.11 19.59 -8.15
C LEU A 63 -2.50 18.21 -7.61
N ARG A 64 -3.05 17.34 -8.45
CA ARG A 64 -3.39 15.98 -8.09
C ARG A 64 -2.14 15.18 -7.76
N SER A 65 -2.18 14.45 -6.64
CA SER A 65 -1.16 13.49 -6.23
C SER A 65 -1.73 12.07 -6.09
N GLU A 66 -0.92 11.09 -5.74
CA GLU A 66 -1.39 9.72 -5.50
C GLU A 66 -2.42 9.64 -4.38
N SER A 67 -2.28 10.48 -3.34
CA SER A 67 -3.13 10.50 -2.15
C SER A 67 -3.78 11.86 -1.86
N GLY A 68 -3.73 12.83 -2.80
CA GLY A 68 -4.27 14.16 -2.58
C GLY A 68 -4.96 14.75 -3.78
N GLU A 69 -5.99 15.56 -3.52
CA GLU A 69 -6.69 16.39 -4.46
C GLU A 69 -6.79 17.82 -3.93
N VAL A 70 -6.82 18.78 -4.84
CA VAL A 70 -7.06 20.19 -4.51
C VAL A 70 -8.21 20.69 -5.38
N TYR A 71 -9.16 21.34 -4.75
CA TYR A 71 -10.34 21.91 -5.38
C TYR A 71 -10.35 23.42 -5.24
N ALA A 72 -10.71 24.11 -6.31
CA ALA A 72 -11.16 25.50 -6.25
C ALA A 72 -12.61 25.52 -5.82
N THR A 73 -12.98 26.37 -4.86
CA THR A 73 -14.36 26.55 -4.41
C THR A 73 -14.99 27.79 -5.03
N PRO A 74 -16.33 27.87 -5.14
CA PRO A 74 -17.02 29.04 -5.67
C PRO A 74 -16.69 30.35 -4.94
N ASP A 75 -16.43 30.28 -3.64
CA ASP A 75 -16.12 31.43 -2.78
C ASP A 75 -14.66 31.88 -2.84
N GLY A 76 -13.82 31.22 -3.68
CA GLY A 76 -12.41 31.57 -3.93
C GLY A 76 -11.35 30.82 -3.12
N PRO A 77 -11.57 30.34 -1.87
CA PRO A 77 -10.60 29.49 -1.17
C PRO A 77 -10.30 28.17 -1.88
N LEU A 78 -9.17 27.54 -1.53
CA LEU A 78 -8.86 26.20 -1.96
C LEU A 78 -9.22 25.19 -0.87
N GLU A 79 -9.78 24.07 -1.28
CA GLU A 79 -10.02 22.91 -0.43
C GLU A 79 -9.04 21.80 -0.82
N ALA A 80 -8.28 21.28 0.15
CA ALA A 80 -7.38 20.15 -0.05
C ALA A 80 -7.94 18.90 0.63
N VAL A 81 -8.04 17.81 -0.12
CA VAL A 81 -8.41 16.49 0.39
C VAL A 81 -7.16 15.62 0.42
N GLN A 82 -6.84 15.05 1.57
CA GLN A 82 -5.71 14.15 1.77
C GLN A 82 -6.19 12.78 2.24
N HIS A 83 -5.83 11.74 1.51
CA HIS A 83 -6.08 10.35 1.84
C HIS A 83 -4.88 9.76 2.59
N LEU A 84 -5.12 8.89 3.56
CA LEU A 84 -4.08 8.19 4.31
C LEU A 84 -3.29 7.20 3.45
N LYS A 85 -3.93 6.63 2.42
CA LYS A 85 -3.32 5.74 1.44
C LYS A 85 -3.52 6.28 0.03
N PRO A 86 -2.64 5.92 -0.92
CA PRO A 86 -2.84 6.24 -2.33
C PRO A 86 -4.21 5.75 -2.83
N VAL A 87 -4.93 6.62 -3.52
CA VAL A 87 -6.22 6.29 -4.18
C VAL A 87 -6.05 6.14 -5.69
N ARG A 88 -4.91 6.55 -6.22
CA ARG A 88 -4.53 6.44 -7.63
C ARG A 88 -3.03 6.28 -7.80
N THR A 89 -2.63 5.87 -8.99
CA THR A 89 -1.23 5.79 -9.41
C THR A 89 -1.09 6.21 -10.87
N ARG A 90 0.14 6.35 -11.36
CA ARG A 90 0.39 6.62 -12.78
C ARG A 90 0.69 5.34 -13.54
N VAL A 91 -0.14 5.04 -14.54
CA VAL A 91 0.06 3.93 -15.47
C VAL A 91 0.23 4.51 -16.86
N GLY A 92 1.39 4.30 -17.49
CA GLY A 92 1.69 4.88 -18.80
C GLY A 92 1.63 6.43 -18.82
N GLY A 93 1.91 7.10 -17.69
CA GLY A 93 1.85 8.55 -17.55
C GLY A 93 0.46 9.12 -17.22
N ALA A 94 -0.61 8.33 -17.34
CA ALA A 94 -1.97 8.73 -16.99
C ALA A 94 -2.33 8.33 -15.53
N TRP A 95 -3.19 9.11 -14.89
CA TRP A 95 -3.76 8.75 -13.59
C TRP A 95 -4.79 7.62 -13.75
N LYS A 96 -4.62 6.55 -12.98
CA LYS A 96 -5.55 5.44 -12.84
C LYS A 96 -5.89 5.25 -11.37
N ALA A 97 -7.13 4.96 -11.05
CA ALA A 97 -7.50 4.54 -9.69
C ALA A 97 -6.73 3.26 -9.31
N ILE A 98 -6.42 3.11 -8.02
CA ILE A 98 -5.83 1.87 -7.52
C ILE A 98 -6.75 0.70 -7.84
N ASP A 99 -6.17 -0.35 -8.41
CA ASP A 99 -6.83 -1.60 -8.77
C ASP A 99 -5.89 -2.76 -8.47
N ASN A 100 -6.16 -3.45 -7.38
CA ASN A 100 -5.35 -4.57 -6.90
C ASN A 100 -5.69 -5.90 -7.59
N THR A 101 -6.64 -5.91 -8.54
CA THR A 101 -7.00 -7.11 -9.29
C THR A 101 -5.79 -7.67 -10.02
N LEU A 102 -5.50 -8.94 -9.77
CA LEU A 102 -4.33 -9.62 -10.33
C LEU A 102 -4.58 -10.15 -11.71
N ALA A 103 -3.61 -9.95 -12.60
CA ALA A 103 -3.63 -10.50 -13.95
C ALA A 103 -2.28 -11.16 -14.30
N LYS A 104 -2.34 -12.24 -15.06
CA LYS A 104 -1.14 -12.88 -15.64
C LYS A 104 -0.58 -11.99 -16.74
N ARG A 105 0.73 -11.84 -16.77
CA ARG A 105 1.48 -11.14 -17.81
C ARG A 105 2.03 -12.11 -18.85
N SER A 106 2.44 -11.58 -20.00
CA SER A 106 3.02 -12.36 -21.09
C SER A 106 4.36 -13.04 -20.74
N ASP A 107 5.08 -12.52 -19.77
CA ASP A 107 6.31 -13.07 -19.19
C ASP A 107 6.07 -14.19 -18.17
N GLY A 108 4.81 -14.49 -17.86
CA GLY A 108 4.38 -15.49 -16.90
C GLY A 108 4.17 -14.96 -15.49
N GLY A 109 4.67 -13.78 -15.15
CA GLY A 109 4.47 -13.13 -13.86
C GLY A 109 3.01 -12.73 -13.61
N VAL A 110 2.69 -12.42 -12.37
CA VAL A 110 1.36 -11.97 -11.94
C VAL A 110 1.50 -10.58 -11.33
N MET A 111 0.71 -9.62 -11.78
CA MET A 111 0.78 -8.23 -11.32
C MET A 111 -0.62 -7.66 -11.10
N PRO A 112 -0.79 -6.70 -10.17
CA PRO A 112 -2.02 -5.92 -10.07
C PRO A 112 -2.17 -4.97 -11.27
N ASP A 113 -3.39 -4.62 -11.59
CA ASP A 113 -3.70 -3.71 -12.70
C ASP A 113 -3.23 -2.28 -12.45
N ALA A 114 -3.28 -1.79 -11.20
CA ALA A 114 -2.75 -0.49 -10.80
C ALA A 114 -2.46 -0.45 -9.29
N ALA A 115 -1.20 -0.58 -8.89
CA ALA A 115 -0.75 -0.44 -7.51
C ALA A 115 0.13 0.80 -7.33
N ALA A 116 0.19 1.35 -6.11
CA ALA A 116 1.01 2.50 -5.77
C ALA A 116 2.52 2.20 -5.72
N VAL A 117 2.86 0.90 -5.68
CA VAL A 117 4.24 0.40 -5.72
C VAL A 117 4.38 -0.58 -6.88
N GLY A 118 5.58 -0.70 -7.46
CA GLY A 118 5.88 -1.79 -8.36
C GLY A 118 5.72 -3.11 -7.59
N LEU A 119 4.80 -3.97 -8.01
CA LEU A 119 4.49 -5.23 -7.34
C LEU A 119 4.31 -6.32 -8.37
N SER A 120 5.01 -7.44 -8.18
CA SER A 120 4.81 -8.63 -8.98
C SER A 120 4.90 -9.88 -8.11
N PHE A 121 4.13 -10.89 -8.48
CA PHE A 121 4.14 -12.22 -7.87
C PHE A 121 4.61 -13.27 -8.88
N SER A 122 5.13 -14.37 -8.37
CA SER A 122 5.55 -15.51 -9.19
C SER A 122 4.39 -16.09 -10.01
N GLY A 123 4.66 -16.45 -11.26
CA GLY A 123 3.76 -17.27 -12.06
C GLY A 123 3.88 -18.77 -11.77
N GLY A 124 4.73 -19.16 -10.83
CA GLY A 124 5.14 -20.53 -10.53
C GLY A 124 6.62 -20.75 -10.88
N GLY A 125 7.17 -21.90 -10.50
CA GLY A 125 8.59 -22.23 -10.72
C GLY A 125 9.52 -21.62 -9.69
N SER A 126 10.74 -21.25 -10.09
CA SER A 126 11.79 -20.76 -9.21
C SER A 126 11.93 -19.22 -9.21
N ASP A 127 11.03 -18.52 -9.87
CA ASP A 127 11.00 -17.06 -9.85
C ASP A 127 10.65 -16.55 -8.45
N PRO A 128 11.11 -15.33 -8.08
CA PRO A 128 10.77 -14.75 -6.79
C PRO A 128 9.26 -14.77 -6.53
N LEU A 129 8.86 -15.22 -5.33
CA LEU A 129 7.47 -15.23 -4.88
C LEU A 129 6.86 -13.83 -4.99
N VAL A 130 7.58 -12.83 -4.51
CA VAL A 130 7.17 -11.42 -4.52
C VAL A 130 8.37 -10.55 -4.89
N THR A 131 8.14 -9.58 -5.74
CA THR A 131 9.07 -8.47 -5.99
C THR A 131 8.35 -7.15 -5.76
N LEU A 132 8.98 -6.28 -4.96
CA LEU A 132 8.56 -4.90 -4.70
C LEU A 132 9.55 -3.93 -5.32
N GLU A 133 9.04 -2.86 -5.92
CA GLU A 133 9.86 -1.76 -6.44
C GLU A 133 9.29 -0.41 -5.99
N LYS A 134 10.13 0.42 -5.35
CA LYS A 134 9.77 1.75 -4.90
C LYS A 134 11.00 2.64 -4.82
N ALA A 135 10.88 3.89 -5.27
CA ALA A 135 11.95 4.89 -5.22
C ALA A 135 13.29 4.41 -5.81
N GLY A 136 13.23 3.58 -6.88
CA GLY A 136 14.41 3.01 -7.52
C GLY A 136 15.09 1.89 -6.72
N ARG A 137 14.48 1.41 -5.66
CA ARG A 137 14.93 0.25 -4.86
C ARG A 137 14.05 -0.94 -5.14
N LYS A 138 14.68 -2.13 -5.08
CA LYS A 138 14.02 -3.42 -5.31
C LYS A 138 14.21 -4.30 -4.08
N LEU A 139 13.15 -5.00 -3.71
CA LEU A 139 13.14 -6.02 -2.66
C LEU A 139 12.41 -7.24 -3.19
N SER A 140 13.04 -8.41 -3.16
CA SER A 140 12.44 -9.65 -3.62
C SER A 140 12.51 -10.72 -2.54
N PHE A 141 11.43 -11.52 -2.48
CA PHE A 141 11.34 -12.69 -1.62
C PHE A 141 11.21 -13.93 -2.47
N SER A 142 11.94 -15.00 -2.15
CA SER A 142 11.88 -16.27 -2.85
C SER A 142 11.44 -17.37 -1.89
N TRP A 143 10.53 -18.22 -2.37
CA TRP A 143 10.16 -19.45 -1.66
C TRP A 143 11.30 -20.47 -1.76
N PRO A 144 11.55 -21.30 -0.72
CA PRO A 144 12.73 -22.20 -0.69
C PRO A 144 12.68 -23.31 -1.77
N THR A 145 11.52 -23.64 -2.29
CA THR A 145 11.30 -24.64 -3.34
C THR A 145 10.54 -24.04 -4.51
N PRO A 146 10.60 -24.66 -5.71
CA PRO A 146 9.79 -24.19 -6.85
C PRO A 146 8.30 -24.14 -6.49
N LEU A 147 7.65 -23.03 -6.79
CA LEU A 147 6.23 -22.83 -6.54
C LEU A 147 5.36 -23.50 -7.61
N PRO A 148 4.18 -24.02 -7.25
CA PRO A 148 3.16 -24.38 -8.24
C PRO A 148 2.65 -23.12 -8.94
N ALA A 149 2.03 -23.27 -10.13
CA ALA A 149 1.36 -22.15 -10.77
C ALA A 149 0.18 -21.66 -9.91
N PRO A 150 0.03 -20.33 -9.69
CA PRO A 150 -1.02 -19.82 -8.83
C PRO A 150 -2.39 -19.82 -9.51
N THR A 151 -3.43 -20.00 -8.71
CA THR A 151 -4.81 -19.65 -9.05
C THR A 151 -5.06 -18.21 -8.61
N LEU A 152 -5.66 -17.40 -9.49
CA LEU A 152 -5.96 -15.98 -9.23
C LEU A 152 -7.43 -15.79 -8.93
N GLU A 153 -7.72 -15.04 -7.86
CA GLU A 153 -9.07 -14.65 -7.46
C GLU A 153 -9.05 -13.20 -6.96
N GLY A 154 -9.55 -12.28 -7.77
CA GLY A 154 -9.49 -10.85 -7.47
C GLY A 154 -8.05 -10.35 -7.24
N ASP A 155 -7.78 -9.90 -6.04
CA ASP A 155 -6.49 -9.39 -5.59
C ASP A 155 -5.54 -10.45 -5.01
N THR A 156 -5.93 -11.74 -5.05
CA THR A 156 -5.24 -12.84 -4.36
C THR A 156 -4.73 -13.90 -5.34
N ALA A 157 -3.46 -14.28 -5.18
CA ALA A 157 -2.84 -15.43 -5.83
C ALA A 157 -2.65 -16.55 -4.79
N THR A 158 -3.15 -17.75 -5.10
CA THR A 158 -3.05 -18.94 -4.25
C THR A 158 -2.14 -19.97 -4.88
N TYR A 159 -1.03 -20.31 -4.22
CA TYR A 159 -0.12 -21.40 -4.54
C TYR A 159 -0.51 -22.60 -3.68
N ALA A 160 -1.18 -23.56 -4.32
CA ALA A 160 -1.72 -24.73 -3.61
C ALA A 160 -0.63 -25.72 -3.24
N ASN A 161 -0.69 -26.25 -2.00
CA ASN A 161 0.19 -27.29 -1.50
C ASN A 161 1.69 -26.96 -1.67
N VAL A 162 2.10 -25.77 -1.26
CA VAL A 162 3.54 -25.39 -1.17
C VAL A 162 4.29 -26.27 -0.16
N LEU A 163 3.58 -26.80 0.84
CA LEU A 163 3.92 -27.94 1.68
C LEU A 163 2.69 -28.89 1.72
N PRO A 164 2.83 -30.15 2.15
CA PRO A 164 1.70 -31.06 2.23
C PRO A 164 0.54 -30.45 3.05
N ASP A 165 -0.63 -30.32 2.43
CA ASP A 165 -1.84 -29.69 3.00
C ASP A 165 -1.65 -28.22 3.49
N VAL A 166 -0.70 -27.49 2.89
CA VAL A 166 -0.47 -26.08 3.18
C VAL A 166 -0.52 -25.28 1.89
N ASP A 167 -1.39 -24.28 1.84
CA ASP A 167 -1.45 -23.34 0.74
C ASP A 167 -0.75 -22.01 1.14
N LEU A 168 -0.07 -21.38 0.19
CA LEU A 168 0.44 -20.04 0.34
C LEU A 168 -0.46 -19.10 -0.47
N LYS A 169 -1.01 -18.10 0.19
CA LYS A 169 -1.76 -17.02 -0.44
C LYS A 169 -1.00 -15.73 -0.34
N VAL A 170 -0.85 -15.03 -1.46
CA VAL A 170 -0.35 -13.66 -1.50
C VAL A 170 -1.43 -12.75 -2.05
N ARG A 171 -1.62 -11.63 -1.39
CA ARG A 171 -2.66 -10.66 -1.72
C ARG A 171 -2.05 -9.31 -2.01
N SER A 172 -2.41 -8.73 -3.16
CA SER A 172 -2.05 -7.34 -3.46
C SER A 172 -2.87 -6.38 -2.60
N VAL A 173 -2.20 -5.39 -2.02
CA VAL A 173 -2.85 -4.27 -1.32
C VAL A 173 -2.35 -2.96 -1.92
N THR A 174 -2.98 -1.85 -1.58
CA THR A 174 -2.72 -0.53 -2.18
C THR A 174 -1.24 -0.15 -2.26
N ASP A 175 -0.48 -0.46 -1.23
CA ASP A 175 0.89 -0.01 -1.01
C ASP A 175 1.89 -1.15 -0.76
N GLY A 176 1.51 -2.40 -1.12
CA GLY A 176 2.34 -3.57 -0.92
C GLY A 176 1.58 -4.87 -1.11
N PHE A 177 1.87 -5.84 -0.24
CA PHE A 177 1.21 -7.14 -0.25
C PHE A 177 1.05 -7.68 1.17
N SER A 178 0.20 -8.70 1.30
CA SER A 178 0.16 -9.57 2.49
C SER A 178 0.31 -11.02 2.05
N GLU A 179 0.93 -11.84 2.90
CA GLU A 179 1.03 -13.27 2.70
C GLU A 179 0.34 -14.04 3.82
N LEU A 180 -0.16 -15.22 3.50
CA LEU A 180 -0.88 -16.09 4.42
C LEU A 180 -0.56 -17.55 4.12
N LEU A 181 -0.01 -18.28 5.09
CA LEU A 181 0.08 -19.74 5.04
C LEU A 181 -1.20 -20.33 5.63
N VAL A 182 -1.92 -21.09 4.82
CA VAL A 182 -3.16 -21.76 5.21
C VAL A 182 -2.86 -23.24 5.46
N VAL A 183 -2.75 -23.62 6.73
CA VAL A 183 -2.57 -25.02 7.16
C VAL A 183 -3.93 -25.69 7.23
N LYS A 184 -4.21 -26.63 6.31
CA LYS A 184 -5.56 -27.16 6.08
C LYS A 184 -6.00 -28.28 7.02
N SER A 185 -5.05 -28.93 7.69
CA SER A 185 -5.34 -30.07 8.58
C SER A 185 -4.47 -30.07 9.82
N ALA A 186 -4.93 -30.72 10.88
CA ALA A 186 -4.15 -30.93 12.10
C ALA A 186 -2.89 -31.79 11.84
N GLU A 187 -2.89 -32.62 10.81
CA GLU A 187 -1.72 -33.39 10.40
C GLU A 187 -0.68 -32.50 9.74
N ALA A 188 -1.11 -31.63 8.85
CA ALA A 188 -0.23 -30.63 8.23
C ALA A 188 0.40 -29.71 9.28
N ALA A 189 -0.32 -29.38 10.36
CA ALA A 189 0.21 -28.56 11.45
C ALA A 189 1.37 -29.19 12.20
N LYS A 190 1.58 -30.51 12.09
CA LYS A 190 2.71 -31.25 12.69
C LYS A 190 3.93 -31.27 11.77
N ASN A 191 3.85 -30.76 10.56
CA ASN A 191 4.96 -30.73 9.61
C ASN A 191 6.11 -29.89 10.21
N PRO A 192 7.32 -30.47 10.41
CA PRO A 192 8.46 -29.74 10.99
C PRO A 192 8.93 -28.56 10.13
N GLU A 193 8.67 -28.57 8.82
CA GLU A 193 9.01 -27.47 7.90
C GLU A 193 8.18 -26.19 8.19
N LEU A 194 7.03 -26.32 8.88
CA LEU A 194 6.25 -25.16 9.33
C LEU A 194 6.83 -24.47 10.57
N ALA A 195 7.68 -25.16 11.33
CA ALA A 195 8.30 -24.57 12.52
C ALA A 195 9.25 -23.40 12.14
N GLU A 196 9.85 -23.47 10.95
CA GLU A 196 10.75 -22.44 10.45
C GLU A 196 10.66 -22.38 8.91
N VAL A 197 9.92 -21.40 8.37
CA VAL A 197 9.87 -21.13 6.94
C VAL A 197 10.88 -20.04 6.58
N LYS A 198 11.93 -20.41 5.82
CA LYS A 198 12.99 -19.49 5.40
C LYS A 198 12.74 -18.99 3.99
N LEU A 199 12.48 -17.71 3.86
CA LEU A 199 12.42 -17.05 2.56
C LEU A 199 13.81 -16.57 2.16
N GLY A 200 14.20 -16.78 0.90
CA GLY A 200 15.34 -16.09 0.31
C GLY A 200 15.00 -14.61 0.14
N VAL A 201 15.96 -13.72 0.43
CA VAL A 201 15.76 -12.27 0.27
C VAL A 201 16.85 -11.70 -0.63
N ASP A 202 16.45 -10.93 -1.64
CA ASP A 202 17.34 -10.12 -2.48
C ASP A 202 16.95 -8.65 -2.34
N SER A 203 17.89 -7.84 -1.79
CA SER A 203 17.62 -6.45 -1.38
C SER A 203 18.79 -5.51 -1.74
N PRO A 204 19.13 -5.36 -3.03
CA PRO A 204 20.29 -4.57 -3.42
C PRO A 204 20.16 -3.10 -2.99
N GLY A 205 21.16 -2.60 -2.25
CA GLY A 205 21.20 -1.23 -1.74
C GLY A 205 20.25 -0.94 -0.58
N LEU A 206 19.70 -1.98 0.04
CA LEU A 206 18.87 -1.90 1.25
C LEU A 206 19.50 -2.69 2.39
N ASP A 207 19.43 -2.14 3.60
CA ASP A 207 19.73 -2.83 4.84
C ASP A 207 18.43 -3.30 5.49
N LEU A 208 18.34 -4.61 5.78
CA LEU A 208 17.19 -5.18 6.47
C LEU A 208 17.43 -5.15 7.98
N GLN A 209 16.49 -4.57 8.71
CA GLN A 209 16.56 -4.41 10.15
C GLN A 209 15.28 -4.90 10.80
N GLU A 210 15.42 -5.54 11.96
CA GLU A 210 14.27 -5.87 12.81
C GLU A 210 13.90 -4.65 13.65
N THR A 211 12.60 -4.34 13.70
CA THR A 211 12.09 -3.27 14.55
C THR A 211 11.93 -3.74 15.99
N ALA A 212 11.87 -2.81 16.94
CA ALA A 212 11.64 -3.13 18.35
C ALA A 212 10.28 -3.85 18.60
N SER A 213 9.33 -3.71 17.67
CA SER A 213 8.04 -4.41 17.70
C SER A 213 8.05 -5.80 17.07
N GLY A 214 9.20 -6.27 16.57
CA GLY A 214 9.35 -7.57 15.89
C GLY A 214 8.91 -7.57 14.43
N GLY A 215 8.73 -6.39 13.82
CA GLY A 215 8.55 -6.22 12.39
C GLY A 215 9.89 -6.08 11.67
N LEU A 216 9.86 -5.80 10.37
CA LEU A 216 11.05 -5.59 9.55
C LEU A 216 10.99 -4.24 8.84
N GLU A 217 12.14 -3.63 8.66
CA GLU A 217 12.35 -2.44 7.84
C GLU A 217 13.46 -2.68 6.83
N ALA A 218 13.28 -2.18 5.62
CA ALA A 218 14.31 -2.12 4.60
C ALA A 218 14.72 -0.66 4.39
N VAL A 219 15.92 -0.31 4.85
CA VAL A 219 16.46 1.05 4.87
C VAL A 219 17.39 1.26 3.69
N ASP A 220 17.23 2.38 2.97
CA ASP A 220 18.13 2.75 1.88
C ASP A 220 19.52 3.05 2.41
N GLN A 221 20.54 2.30 1.97
CA GLN A 221 21.93 2.46 2.40
C GLN A 221 22.51 3.83 2.04
N ALA A 222 22.07 4.46 0.98
CA ALA A 222 22.58 5.75 0.53
C ALA A 222 21.81 6.94 1.14
N ALA A 223 20.49 6.84 1.23
CA ALA A 223 19.62 7.93 1.70
C ALA A 223 19.26 7.83 3.20
N GLY A 224 19.44 6.65 3.83
CA GLY A 224 19.15 6.43 5.26
C GLY A 224 17.66 6.41 5.61
N GLY A 225 16.77 6.39 4.61
CA GLY A 225 15.31 6.36 4.82
C GLY A 225 14.71 4.96 4.70
N VAL A 226 13.64 4.68 5.42
CA VAL A 226 12.87 3.43 5.29
C VAL A 226 12.14 3.43 3.95
N VAL A 227 12.38 2.41 3.12
CA VAL A 227 11.73 2.22 1.82
C VAL A 227 10.56 1.25 1.92
N PHE A 228 10.77 0.12 2.62
CA PHE A 228 9.76 -0.90 2.87
C PHE A 228 9.68 -1.21 4.35
N GLN A 229 8.50 -1.57 4.81
CA GLN A 229 8.24 -1.96 6.19
C GLN A 229 7.27 -3.13 6.23
N ALA A 230 7.47 -4.06 7.15
CA ALA A 230 6.58 -5.17 7.42
C ALA A 230 6.25 -5.24 8.91
N ALA A 231 4.98 -5.46 9.23
CA ALA A 231 4.57 -5.76 10.59
C ALA A 231 5.10 -7.15 11.02
N LYS A 232 5.16 -7.39 12.34
CA LYS A 232 5.49 -8.73 12.84
C LYS A 232 4.48 -9.77 12.34
N PRO A 233 4.93 -11.00 12.04
CA PRO A 233 4.03 -12.09 11.70
C PRO A 233 3.05 -12.39 12.83
N VAL A 234 1.82 -12.77 12.47
CA VAL A 234 0.79 -13.22 13.41
C VAL A 234 0.26 -14.57 12.99
N MET A 235 -0.14 -15.37 13.97
CA MET A 235 -0.75 -16.70 13.77
C MET A 235 -2.06 -16.77 14.53
N TRP A 236 -3.08 -17.37 13.93
CA TRP A 236 -4.37 -17.62 14.59
C TRP A 236 -4.96 -18.96 14.18
N ASP A 237 -5.80 -19.51 15.03
CA ASP A 237 -6.63 -20.68 14.73
C ASP A 237 -7.99 -20.22 14.18
N SER A 238 -8.57 -20.97 13.24
CA SER A 238 -9.90 -20.72 12.71
C SER A 238 -11.03 -20.87 13.76
N ALA A 239 -10.79 -21.59 14.84
CA ALA A 239 -11.73 -21.69 15.96
C ALA A 239 -11.86 -20.36 16.72
N GLU A 240 -10.81 -19.56 16.79
CA GLU A 240 -10.80 -18.26 17.45
C GLU A 240 -11.27 -17.12 16.53
N ALA A 241 -11.24 -17.29 15.21
CA ALA A 241 -11.63 -16.28 14.24
C ALA A 241 -13.11 -15.85 14.33
N SER A 242 -13.95 -16.64 14.97
CA SER A 242 -15.37 -16.31 15.14
C SER A 242 -15.67 -15.31 16.27
N GLY A 243 -14.71 -15.00 17.16
CA GLY A 243 -14.93 -14.12 18.31
C GLY A 243 -13.93 -12.97 18.49
N THR A 244 -12.72 -13.09 18.01
CA THR A 244 -11.60 -12.22 18.43
C THR A 244 -11.13 -11.21 17.37
N GLN A 245 -11.50 -11.39 16.10
CA GLN A 245 -11.10 -10.44 15.04
C GLN A 245 -11.64 -9.03 15.28
N THR A 246 -12.77 -8.88 15.95
CA THR A 246 -13.36 -7.57 16.30
C THR A 246 -12.57 -6.86 17.42
N GLN A 247 -11.92 -7.61 18.32
CA GLN A 247 -11.18 -7.01 19.44
C GLN A 247 -9.75 -6.59 19.08
N MET A 248 -9.06 -7.31 18.17
CA MET A 248 -7.68 -6.92 17.78
C MET A 248 -7.62 -5.65 16.92
N VAL A 249 -8.66 -5.40 16.11
CA VAL A 249 -8.76 -4.15 15.34
C VAL A 249 -9.10 -2.97 16.27
N GLN A 250 -9.84 -3.20 17.35
CA GLN A 250 -10.18 -2.15 18.32
C GLN A 250 -9.03 -1.82 19.27
N SER A 251 -8.16 -2.77 19.64
CA SER A 251 -7.02 -2.48 20.52
C SER A 251 -5.91 -1.70 19.81
N ALA A 252 -5.67 -1.92 18.52
CA ALA A 252 -4.73 -1.11 17.74
C ALA A 252 -5.20 0.34 17.53
N ALA A 253 -6.52 0.58 17.48
CA ALA A 253 -7.10 1.92 17.36
C ALA A 253 -7.22 2.67 18.71
N ALA A 254 -7.16 1.95 19.86
CA ALA A 254 -7.32 2.55 21.20
C ALA A 254 -6.01 3.07 21.81
N GLU A 255 -4.85 2.61 21.33
CA GLU A 255 -3.56 3.09 21.85
C GLU A 255 -3.10 4.43 21.24
N GLU A 256 -3.66 4.88 20.12
CA GLU A 256 -3.34 6.18 19.53
C GLU A 256 -4.06 7.39 20.15
N ASN A 257 -5.01 7.19 21.06
CA ASN A 257 -5.85 8.27 21.57
C ASN A 257 -5.69 8.56 23.07
N SER A 258 -4.59 8.14 23.71
CA SER A 258 -4.29 8.42 25.12
C SER A 258 -3.02 9.25 25.31
N SER A 259 -2.90 10.39 24.62
CA SER A 259 -2.04 11.49 25.06
C SER A 259 -2.90 12.54 25.77
N THR A 260 -3.09 12.35 27.04
CA THR A 260 -3.69 13.31 27.96
C THR A 260 -2.93 14.63 27.96
N VAL A 261 -3.63 15.67 27.59
CA VAL A 261 -3.27 17.05 27.90
C VAL A 261 -3.21 17.17 29.43
N ALA A 262 -2.02 17.36 29.98
CA ALA A 262 -1.86 17.75 31.39
C ALA A 262 -2.34 19.19 31.50
N ASP A 263 -3.48 19.36 32.13
CA ASP A 263 -4.01 20.65 32.62
C ASP A 263 -3.06 21.21 33.71
N ALA A 264 -2.44 22.33 33.41
CA ALA A 264 -1.67 23.10 34.38
C ALA A 264 -2.65 23.95 35.21
N GLY A 265 -3.13 23.36 36.28
CA GLY A 265 -3.94 24.08 37.28
C GLY A 265 -3.16 25.17 37.98
N ASP A 266 -3.73 26.35 37.89
CA ASP A 266 -3.48 27.58 38.58
C ASP A 266 -3.49 27.39 40.13
N GLY A 267 -2.44 27.83 40.83
CA GLY A 267 -2.37 27.84 42.28
C GLY A 267 -2.75 29.22 42.83
N PRO A 268 -3.56 29.29 43.91
CA PRO A 268 -4.00 30.57 44.45
C PRO A 268 -2.96 31.22 45.35
N GLY A 269 -2.83 32.53 45.20
CA GLY A 269 -2.10 33.37 46.11
C GLY A 269 -2.82 33.53 47.45
N ALA A 270 -2.03 33.63 48.51
CA ALA A 270 -2.26 34.41 49.73
C ALA A 270 -0.90 34.76 50.32
#